data_ebe7f3a73b7bb17caadbc27a8397c94c
#
_entry.id   ebe7f3a73b7bb17caadbc27a8397c94c
#
_cell.length_a   1.000
_cell.length_b   1.000
_cell.length_c   1.000
_cell.angle_alpha   90.00
_cell.angle_beta   90.00
_cell.angle_gamma   90.00
#
_symmetry.space_group_name_H-M   'P 1'
#
loop_
_entity.id
_entity.type
_entity.pdbx_description
1 polymer ?
#
loop_
_entity_poly.entity_id
_entity_poly.type
_entity_poly.pdbx_seq_one_letter_code
_entity_poly.pdbx_strand_id
1 'polypeptide(L)'
;YVGSQADKFGEAVGAMNELLTKMPELPVNLSLAKGGVKKDIENERITQDGIIFNYLAAKELGLNDDIRKQVYSSVDNVTMADVKNFHQTHLSGKPYTYALVASEKNISMDNLKKIGEVKKISLEELFGY
;
A
#
# COMPACT_ATOMS: atom_id res chain seq x y z
N TYR A 1 -2.15 4.39 0.63
CA TYR A 1 -2.64 5.72 0.21
C TYR A 1 -4.07 5.93 0.70
N VAL A 2 -4.31 7.08 1.32
CA VAL A 2 -5.65 7.50 1.77
C VAL A 2 -5.89 8.94 1.32
N GLY A 3 -6.94 9.17 0.56
CA GLY A 3 -7.44 10.51 0.23
C GLY A 3 -8.60 10.87 1.15
N SER A 4 -8.53 12.02 1.80
CA SER A 4 -9.62 12.51 2.67
C SER A 4 -9.72 14.05 2.62
N GLN A 5 -10.80 14.58 3.15
CA GLN A 5 -10.90 16.01 3.42
C GLN A 5 -9.92 16.40 4.54
N ALA A 6 -9.35 17.59 4.47
CA ALA A 6 -8.32 18.04 5.40
C ALA A 6 -8.78 18.08 6.87
N ASP A 7 -10.04 18.41 7.11
CA ASP A 7 -10.66 18.40 8.44
C ASP A 7 -10.87 16.97 9.01
N LYS A 8 -10.88 15.96 8.14
CA LYS A 8 -11.00 14.53 8.49
C LYS A 8 -9.66 13.81 8.62
N PHE A 9 -8.55 14.54 8.54
CA PHE A 9 -7.21 13.96 8.60
C PHE A 9 -7.00 13.06 9.84
N GLY A 10 -7.39 13.53 11.02
CA GLY A 10 -7.24 12.76 12.27
C GLY A 10 -8.01 11.44 12.27
N GLU A 11 -9.24 11.46 11.75
CA GLU A 11 -10.08 10.26 11.59
C GLU A 11 -9.45 9.27 10.59
N ALA A 12 -8.96 9.79 9.46
CA ALA A 12 -8.32 8.99 8.43
C ALA A 12 -7.04 8.30 8.93
N VAL A 13 -6.18 9.02 9.67
CA VAL A 13 -4.97 8.45 10.29
C VAL A 13 -5.34 7.44 11.38
N GLY A 14 -6.36 7.74 12.19
CA GLY A 14 -6.84 6.81 13.22
C GLY A 14 -7.31 5.49 12.62
N ALA A 15 -8.15 5.54 11.59
CA ALA A 15 -8.65 4.35 10.88
C ALA A 15 -7.49 3.57 10.22
N MET A 16 -6.54 4.25 9.60
CA MET A 16 -5.37 3.62 9.00
C MET A 16 -4.51 2.90 10.05
N ASN A 17 -4.26 3.53 11.20
CA ASN A 17 -3.52 2.93 12.29
C ASN A 17 -4.25 1.74 12.92
N GLU A 18 -5.56 1.79 12.99
CA GLU A 18 -6.36 0.65 13.44
C GLU A 18 -6.17 -0.55 12.51
N LEU A 19 -6.26 -0.36 11.19
CA LEU A 19 -6.02 -1.41 10.21
C LEU A 19 -4.59 -1.96 10.24
N LEU A 20 -3.59 -1.09 10.46
CA LEU A 20 -2.20 -1.51 10.59
C LEU A 20 -1.94 -2.30 11.89
N THR A 21 -2.72 -2.06 12.93
CA THR A 21 -2.57 -2.74 14.23
C THR A 21 -3.44 -3.98 14.33
N LYS A 22 -4.68 -3.91 13.82
CA LYS A 22 -5.69 -4.97 13.91
C LYS A 22 -6.26 -5.24 12.52
N MET A 23 -5.94 -6.41 11.98
CA MET A 23 -6.53 -6.83 10.72
C MET A 23 -7.94 -7.37 10.95
N PRO A 24 -8.97 -6.83 10.28
CA PRO A 24 -10.32 -7.40 10.32
C PRO A 24 -10.34 -8.75 9.57
N GLU A 25 -10.84 -9.79 10.22
CA GLU A 25 -10.97 -11.12 9.62
C GLU A 25 -12.33 -11.23 8.90
N LEU A 26 -12.36 -10.90 7.61
CA LEU A 26 -13.56 -10.93 6.78
C LEU A 26 -13.38 -11.92 5.62
N PRO A 27 -13.83 -13.19 5.75
CA PRO A 27 -13.65 -14.22 4.72
C PRO A 27 -14.20 -13.83 3.35
N VAL A 28 -15.30 -13.09 3.31
CA VAL A 28 -15.88 -12.59 2.06
C VAL A 28 -14.93 -11.65 1.34
N ASN A 29 -14.26 -10.77 2.09
CA ASN A 29 -13.29 -9.82 1.51
C ASN A 29 -12.06 -10.55 0.95
N LEU A 30 -11.60 -11.63 1.58
CA LEU A 30 -10.51 -12.43 1.04
C LEU A 30 -10.90 -13.07 -0.30
N SER A 31 -12.10 -13.63 -0.41
CA SER A 31 -12.59 -14.20 -1.66
C SER A 31 -12.69 -13.16 -2.77
N LEU A 32 -13.23 -11.98 -2.45
CA LEU A 32 -13.31 -10.86 -3.40
C LEU A 32 -11.92 -10.37 -3.82
N ALA A 33 -10.98 -10.26 -2.88
CA ALA A 33 -9.61 -9.83 -3.16
C ALA A 33 -8.89 -10.81 -4.09
N LYS A 34 -9.01 -12.13 -3.87
CA LYS A 34 -8.46 -13.14 -4.78
C LYS A 34 -8.99 -13.01 -6.20
N GLY A 35 -10.32 -12.88 -6.34
CA GLY A 35 -10.95 -12.64 -7.63
C GLY A 35 -10.49 -11.33 -8.28
N GLY A 36 -10.34 -10.26 -7.50
CA GLY A 36 -9.80 -8.97 -7.94
C GLY A 36 -8.40 -9.10 -8.52
N VAL A 37 -7.47 -9.71 -7.78
CA VAL A 37 -6.08 -9.93 -8.24
C VAL A 37 -6.02 -10.69 -9.56
N LYS A 38 -6.81 -11.77 -9.70
CA LYS A 38 -6.87 -12.51 -10.97
C LYS A 38 -7.39 -11.67 -12.12
N LYS A 39 -8.49 -10.95 -11.87
CA LYS A 39 -9.10 -10.08 -12.86
C LYS A 39 -8.17 -8.95 -13.30
N ASP A 40 -7.41 -8.38 -12.38
CA ASP A 40 -6.44 -7.33 -12.70
C ASP A 40 -5.35 -7.88 -13.62
N ILE A 41 -4.80 -9.08 -13.32
CA ILE A 41 -3.81 -9.75 -14.18
C ILE A 41 -4.39 -10.07 -15.55
N GLU A 42 -5.64 -10.58 -15.63
CA GLU A 42 -6.31 -10.93 -16.90
C GLU A 42 -6.60 -9.72 -17.78
N ASN A 43 -6.89 -8.56 -17.17
CA ASN A 43 -7.22 -7.33 -17.87
C ASN A 43 -5.99 -6.46 -18.16
N GLU A 44 -4.84 -6.76 -17.59
CA GLU A 44 -3.64 -5.96 -17.78
C GLU A 44 -3.15 -6.06 -19.24
N ARG A 45 -3.10 -4.91 -19.91
CA ARG A 45 -2.56 -4.83 -21.25
C ARG A 45 -1.04 -4.73 -21.23
N ILE A 46 -0.36 -5.74 -21.75
CA ILE A 46 1.09 -5.73 -21.89
C ILE A 46 1.44 -5.01 -23.21
N THR A 47 2.10 -3.87 -23.11
CA THR A 47 2.66 -3.16 -24.26
C THR A 47 4.04 -3.68 -24.60
N GLN A 48 4.56 -3.41 -25.82
CA GLN A 48 5.92 -3.81 -26.22
C GLN A 48 6.98 -3.29 -25.26
N ASP A 49 6.86 -2.04 -24.84
CA ASP A 49 7.78 -1.42 -23.86
C ASP A 49 7.65 -2.09 -22.49
N GLY A 50 6.42 -2.43 -22.09
CA GLY A 50 6.11 -3.12 -20.84
C GLY A 50 6.80 -4.48 -20.74
N ILE A 51 7.00 -5.19 -21.84
CA ILE A 51 7.70 -6.50 -21.84
C ILE A 51 9.13 -6.34 -21.31
N ILE A 52 9.86 -5.33 -21.78
CA ILE A 52 11.25 -5.10 -21.40
C ILE A 52 11.32 -4.71 -19.91
N PHE A 53 10.49 -3.76 -19.48
CA PHE A 53 10.47 -3.31 -18.09
C PHE A 53 10.05 -4.42 -17.11
N ASN A 54 9.06 -5.22 -17.47
CA ASN A 54 8.64 -6.38 -16.67
C ASN A 54 9.74 -7.44 -16.57
N TYR A 55 10.47 -7.66 -17.64
CA TYR A 55 11.62 -8.57 -17.63
C TYR A 55 12.73 -8.05 -16.69
N LEU A 56 13.07 -6.75 -16.79
CA LEU A 56 14.08 -6.16 -15.90
C LEU A 56 13.65 -6.22 -14.43
N ALA A 57 12.40 -5.89 -14.13
CA ALA A 57 11.86 -5.99 -12.77
C ALA A 57 11.89 -7.43 -12.23
N ALA A 58 11.55 -8.43 -13.07
CA ALA A 58 11.66 -9.82 -12.68
C ALA A 58 13.11 -10.23 -12.37
N LYS A 59 14.07 -9.74 -13.16
CA LYS A 59 15.51 -10.00 -12.93
C LYS A 59 16.03 -9.35 -11.65
N GLU A 60 15.61 -8.15 -11.33
CA GLU A 60 15.95 -7.48 -10.06
C GLU A 60 15.45 -8.28 -8.84
N LEU A 61 14.31 -8.93 -8.97
CA LEU A 61 13.76 -9.84 -7.96
C LEU A 61 14.37 -11.24 -7.96
N GLY A 62 15.34 -11.52 -8.85
CA GLY A 62 15.94 -12.85 -9.01
C GLY A 62 15.01 -13.89 -9.64
N LEU A 63 13.93 -13.46 -10.31
CA LEU A 63 12.96 -14.34 -10.94
C LEU A 63 13.37 -14.66 -12.39
N ASN A 64 13.01 -15.87 -12.85
CA ASN A 64 13.21 -16.28 -14.24
C ASN A 64 11.97 -16.12 -15.12
N ASP A 65 10.80 -15.98 -14.48
CA ASP A 65 9.50 -15.80 -15.12
C ASP A 65 8.86 -14.49 -14.66
N ASP A 66 7.81 -14.06 -15.37
CA ASP A 66 6.94 -12.99 -14.94
C ASP A 66 6.26 -13.34 -13.60
N ILE A 67 6.37 -12.46 -12.61
CA ILE A 67 5.81 -12.67 -11.26
C ILE A 67 4.30 -12.92 -11.29
N ARG A 68 3.58 -12.35 -12.27
CA ARG A 68 2.13 -12.53 -12.44
C ARG A 68 1.75 -13.98 -12.64
N LYS A 69 2.58 -14.77 -13.34
CA LYS A 69 2.38 -16.21 -13.52
C LYS A 69 2.32 -16.93 -12.17
N GLN A 70 3.25 -16.62 -11.29
CA GLN A 70 3.32 -17.20 -9.95
C GLN A 70 2.15 -16.74 -9.08
N VAL A 71 1.84 -15.44 -9.08
CA VAL A 71 0.72 -14.87 -8.33
C VAL A 71 -0.60 -15.48 -8.79
N TYR A 72 -0.85 -15.53 -10.10
CA TYR A 72 -2.10 -16.07 -10.66
C TYR A 72 -2.31 -17.54 -10.29
N SER A 73 -1.26 -18.34 -10.33
CA SER A 73 -1.35 -19.78 -10.00
C SER A 73 -1.48 -20.07 -8.51
N SER A 74 -1.00 -19.18 -7.64
CA SER A 74 -0.95 -19.43 -6.19
C SER A 74 -2.03 -18.68 -5.38
N VAL A 75 -2.61 -17.60 -5.92
CA VAL A 75 -3.53 -16.75 -5.16
C VAL A 75 -4.74 -17.47 -4.59
N ASP A 76 -5.26 -18.47 -5.29
CA ASP A 76 -6.39 -19.27 -4.81
C ASP A 76 -6.08 -20.07 -3.54
N ASN A 77 -4.81 -20.42 -3.33
CA ASN A 77 -4.35 -21.19 -2.18
C ASN A 77 -4.10 -20.35 -0.94
N VAL A 78 -4.06 -18.99 -1.06
CA VAL A 78 -3.85 -18.09 0.07
C VAL A 78 -5.02 -18.22 1.04
N THR A 79 -4.73 -18.47 2.30
CA THR A 79 -5.73 -18.60 3.37
C THR A 79 -5.82 -17.32 4.20
N MET A 80 -6.88 -17.19 4.99
CA MET A 80 -6.97 -16.10 5.98
C MET A 80 -5.85 -16.17 7.02
N ALA A 81 -5.40 -17.38 7.35
CA ALA A 81 -4.28 -17.58 8.26
C ALA A 81 -2.96 -17.03 7.67
N ASP A 82 -2.73 -17.20 6.37
CA ASP A 82 -1.54 -16.65 5.69
C ASP A 82 -1.56 -15.12 5.71
N VAL A 83 -2.71 -14.52 5.40
CA VAL A 83 -2.88 -13.06 5.44
C VAL A 83 -2.67 -12.52 6.86
N LYS A 84 -3.22 -13.18 7.86
CA LYS A 84 -3.04 -12.82 9.27
C LYS A 84 -1.59 -12.91 9.71
N ASN A 85 -0.91 -14.00 9.36
CA ASN A 85 0.50 -14.19 9.68
C ASN A 85 1.37 -13.12 9.01
N PHE A 86 1.10 -12.81 7.74
CA PHE A 86 1.78 -11.72 7.03
C PHE A 86 1.57 -10.38 7.74
N HIS A 87 0.33 -10.04 8.09
CA HIS A 87 0.00 -8.81 8.80
C HIS A 87 0.74 -8.72 10.13
N GLN A 88 0.73 -9.78 10.94
CA GLN A 88 1.41 -9.80 12.25
C GLN A 88 2.93 -9.67 12.12
N THR A 89 3.52 -10.33 11.12
CA THR A 89 4.98 -10.36 10.94
C THR A 89 5.51 -9.07 10.33
N HIS A 90 4.80 -8.50 9.36
CA HIS A 90 5.32 -7.44 8.52
C HIS A 90 4.68 -6.07 8.74
N LEU A 91 3.47 -5.99 9.29
CA LEU A 91 2.74 -4.73 9.46
C LEU A 91 2.52 -4.36 10.91
N SER A 92 1.95 -5.25 11.72
CA SER A 92 1.58 -4.92 13.09
C SER A 92 2.79 -4.56 13.95
N GLY A 93 2.67 -3.48 14.72
CA GLY A 93 3.73 -3.04 15.64
C GLY A 93 4.99 -2.46 15.00
N LYS A 94 4.97 -2.21 13.68
CA LYS A 94 6.09 -1.56 13.00
C LYS A 94 6.01 -0.04 13.11
N PRO A 95 7.17 0.67 13.13
CA PRO A 95 7.17 2.12 13.00
C PRO A 95 6.82 2.53 11.57
N TYR A 96 5.99 3.56 11.43
CA TYR A 96 5.57 4.08 10.13
C TYR A 96 5.95 5.55 9.98
N THR A 97 6.34 5.93 8.77
CA THR A 97 6.51 7.32 8.36
C THR A 97 5.29 7.73 7.53
N TYR A 98 4.70 8.87 7.85
CA TYR A 98 3.57 9.42 7.13
C TYR A 98 4.06 10.49 6.15
N ALA A 99 3.78 10.30 4.86
CA ALA A 99 3.93 11.34 3.86
C ALA A 99 2.59 12.02 3.65
N LEU A 100 2.53 13.33 3.84
CA LEU A 100 1.32 14.12 3.75
C LEU A 100 1.46 15.22 2.72
N VAL A 101 0.51 15.28 1.79
CA VAL A 101 0.37 16.41 0.85
C VAL A 101 -0.96 17.09 1.13
N ALA A 102 -0.89 18.34 1.59
CA ALA A 102 -2.08 19.11 1.95
C ALA A 102 -1.80 20.60 2.00
N SER A 103 -2.88 21.41 1.99
CA SER A 103 -2.77 22.85 2.23
C SER A 103 -2.59 23.14 3.71
N GLU A 104 -1.57 23.90 4.08
CA GLU A 104 -1.32 24.33 5.45
C GLU A 104 -2.48 25.13 6.06
N LYS A 105 -3.30 25.79 5.23
CA LYS A 105 -4.48 26.54 5.70
C LYS A 105 -5.58 25.62 6.26
N ASN A 106 -5.57 24.37 5.84
CA ASN A 106 -6.65 23.41 6.13
C ASN A 106 -6.24 22.33 7.13
N ILE A 107 -4.96 22.30 7.55
CA ILE A 107 -4.45 21.32 8.50
C ILE A 107 -3.84 22.00 9.72
N SER A 108 -4.21 21.52 10.91
CA SER A 108 -3.63 21.98 12.16
C SER A 108 -2.26 21.33 12.39
N MET A 109 -1.21 22.14 12.49
CA MET A 109 0.14 21.68 12.84
C MET A 109 0.18 21.00 14.22
N ASP A 110 -0.64 21.46 15.17
CA ASP A 110 -0.71 20.85 16.49
C ASP A 110 -1.28 19.43 16.43
N ASN A 111 -2.21 19.16 15.51
CA ASN A 111 -2.72 17.81 15.29
C ASN A 111 -1.68 16.90 14.63
N LEU A 112 -0.87 17.44 13.72
CA LEU A 112 0.25 16.68 13.12
C LEU A 112 1.30 16.29 14.19
N LYS A 113 1.68 17.22 15.05
CA LYS A 113 2.66 16.98 16.12
C LYS A 113 2.21 15.93 17.15
N LYS A 114 0.91 15.69 17.30
CA LYS A 114 0.39 14.61 18.14
C LYS A 114 0.65 13.22 17.58
N ILE A 115 0.85 13.12 16.25
CA ILE A 115 1.10 11.86 15.55
C ILE A 115 2.59 11.52 15.56
N GLY A 116 3.45 12.54 15.44
CA GLY A 116 4.89 12.36 15.42
C GLY A 116 5.65 13.65 15.12
N GLU A 117 6.96 13.54 14.97
CA GLU A 117 7.79 14.64 14.53
C GLU A 117 7.41 15.06 13.11
N VAL A 118 7.25 16.38 12.90
CA VAL A 118 6.82 16.92 11.61
C VAL A 118 8.00 17.60 10.93
N LYS A 119 8.41 17.06 9.78
CA LYS A 119 9.34 17.71 8.85
C LYS A 119 8.57 18.27 7.65
N LYS A 120 8.66 19.56 7.41
CA LYS A 120 8.19 20.18 6.16
C LYS A 120 9.28 20.02 5.11
N ILE A 121 8.86 19.67 3.91
CA ILE A 121 9.74 19.54 2.75
C ILE A 121 9.29 20.58 1.73
N SER A 122 10.20 21.43 1.27
CA SER A 122 9.91 22.42 0.21
C SER A 122 9.88 21.73 -1.17
N LEU A 123 9.30 22.41 -2.15
CA LEU A 123 9.34 21.91 -3.53
C LEU A 123 10.78 21.83 -4.06
N GLU A 124 11.64 22.78 -3.66
CA GLU A 124 13.06 22.78 -4.00
C GLU A 124 13.80 21.57 -3.38
N GLU A 125 13.52 21.27 -2.10
CA GLU A 125 14.09 20.09 -1.42
C GLU A 125 13.60 18.78 -2.07
N LEU A 126 12.37 18.74 -2.56
CA LEU A 126 11.76 17.54 -3.14
C LEU A 126 12.19 17.31 -4.59
N PHE A 127 12.27 18.38 -5.39
CA PHE A 127 12.47 18.30 -6.84
C PHE A 127 13.85 18.79 -7.30
N GLY A 128 14.63 19.45 -6.43
CA GLY A 128 15.99 19.91 -6.73
C GLY A 128 16.10 21.17 -7.60
N TYR A 129 15.02 21.97 -7.68
CA TYR A 129 15.02 23.26 -8.42
C TYR A 129 14.23 24.34 -7.70
#